data_091f3d9e575928c0f07a19f6a5552729
#
_entry.id   091f3d9e575928c0f07a19f6a5552729
#
_cell.length_a   1.000
_cell.length_b   1.000
_cell.length_c   1.000
_cell.angle_alpha   90.00
_cell.angle_beta   90.00
_cell.angle_gamma   90.00
#
_symmetry.space_group_name_H-M   'P 1'
#
loop_
_entity.id
_entity.type
_entity.pdbx_description
1 polymer ?
#
loop_
_entity_poly.entity_id
_entity_poly.type
_entity_poly.pdbx_seq_one_letter_code
_entity_poly.pdbx_strand_id
1 'polypeptide(L)'
;MARLLLVYLAISALALAKPYPPELSREFRAAWVATVYNIDWPTKAGLTPEAQREELVKLFDTSVQTGLNAIILQVRPAADALYQSAYEPWSPYLTGEMGRDPGYDPLEFAIQEAHRRGLELHAWFNPFRAQTNHKNKVSSNHIVNTRPDWIKRYGNYLWLDPGNPEARRYSIQVMLDVVERYDIDGVHMDDYFYPYPFPNNDKPLPFPDMDSFERFGRGKLNNWRRSNIDNFVEDLYQEIRKTKPWVDVGISPFGIWKPGVPKGTEASLDAYSLLYADARKWLRKGWVDYIMPQLYWSIDSKGQSFPKLLNWWVGENPKNRHVWPGIATDRVGDQRHAAEMANQISLIRNLSRGYPGHSHWSADSVVNDQRGVRKLLVRTTYQSPALTPPNRWQKAKKPEAPTFVLTPSGETLSLRLAHQDDVRFWVIQSKTDEGWSTSVIDSKVQKVSVKPAEAIAVSALGLTGILSKPAIYSE
;
A
#
# COMPACT_ATOMS: atom_id res chain seq x y z
N MET A 1 -39.24 -73.50 -25.52
CA MET A 1 -38.96 -72.70 -24.36
C MET A 1 -37.97 -71.63 -24.72
N ALA A 2 -38.44 -70.42 -25.03
CA ALA A 2 -37.60 -69.25 -25.38
C ALA A 2 -37.43 -68.41 -24.10
N ARG A 3 -36.17 -68.24 -23.69
CA ARG A 3 -35.80 -67.31 -22.58
C ARG A 3 -35.62 -65.91 -23.15
N LEU A 4 -36.51 -64.99 -22.83
CA LEU A 4 -36.30 -63.56 -23.04
C LEU A 4 -35.23 -63.04 -22.06
N LEU A 5 -34.12 -62.52 -22.55
CA LEU A 5 -33.14 -61.75 -21.78
C LEU A 5 -33.58 -60.27 -21.80
N LEU A 6 -34.04 -59.75 -20.66
CA LEU A 6 -34.26 -58.32 -20.48
C LEU A 6 -32.88 -57.68 -20.16
N VAL A 7 -32.37 -56.88 -21.06
CA VAL A 7 -31.20 -56.00 -20.82
C VAL A 7 -31.71 -54.70 -20.23
N TYR A 8 -31.48 -54.47 -18.93
CA TYR A 8 -31.66 -53.17 -18.29
C TYR A 8 -30.48 -52.26 -18.67
N LEU A 9 -30.71 -51.29 -19.53
CA LEU A 9 -29.81 -50.17 -19.74
C LEU A 9 -29.97 -49.21 -18.56
N ALA A 10 -29.07 -49.27 -17.60
CA ALA A 10 -28.92 -48.24 -16.58
C ALA A 10 -28.27 -46.99 -17.22
N ILE A 11 -29.05 -46.02 -17.62
CA ILE A 11 -28.55 -44.69 -17.98
C ILE A 11 -28.16 -43.99 -16.65
N SER A 12 -26.90 -44.10 -16.31
CA SER A 12 -26.30 -43.28 -15.25
C SER A 12 -26.28 -41.84 -15.75
N ALA A 13 -27.24 -41.03 -15.35
CA ALA A 13 -27.12 -39.58 -15.47
C ALA A 13 -25.91 -39.15 -14.64
N LEU A 14 -24.75 -38.94 -15.30
CA LEU A 14 -23.68 -38.17 -14.68
C LEU A 14 -24.27 -36.78 -14.41
N ALA A 15 -24.61 -36.52 -13.16
CA ALA A 15 -24.82 -35.15 -12.70
C ALA A 15 -23.49 -34.43 -12.94
N LEU A 16 -23.39 -33.67 -14.03
CA LEU A 16 -22.26 -32.77 -14.28
C LEU A 16 -22.17 -31.86 -13.06
N ALA A 17 -21.08 -32.01 -12.30
CA ALA A 17 -20.83 -31.14 -11.16
C ALA A 17 -20.86 -29.70 -11.65
N LYS A 18 -21.67 -28.84 -10.97
CA LYS A 18 -21.74 -27.43 -11.31
C LYS A 18 -20.32 -26.86 -11.39
N PRO A 19 -19.99 -26.06 -12.43
CA PRO A 19 -18.67 -25.48 -12.55
C PRO A 19 -18.36 -24.58 -11.34
N TYR A 20 -17.32 -24.93 -10.59
CA TYR A 20 -16.86 -24.18 -9.43
C TYR A 20 -15.72 -23.24 -9.81
N PRO A 21 -15.70 -21.96 -9.39
CA PRO A 21 -14.66 -21.02 -9.76
C PRO A 21 -13.30 -21.44 -9.18
N PRO A 22 -12.19 -21.21 -9.89
CA PRO A 22 -10.85 -21.45 -9.38
C PRO A 22 -10.53 -20.54 -8.20
N GLU A 23 -9.73 -21.03 -7.26
CA GLU A 23 -9.20 -20.23 -6.17
C GLU A 23 -8.25 -19.15 -6.72
N LEU A 24 -8.42 -17.92 -6.24
CA LEU A 24 -7.60 -16.79 -6.63
C LEU A 24 -6.33 -16.71 -5.78
N SER A 25 -5.22 -16.38 -6.40
CA SER A 25 -3.97 -16.10 -5.72
C SER A 25 -4.13 -14.96 -4.72
N ARG A 26 -3.38 -15.03 -3.62
CA ARG A 26 -3.28 -13.99 -2.61
C ARG A 26 -1.89 -13.38 -2.65
N GLU A 27 -1.78 -12.18 -3.18
CA GLU A 27 -0.52 -11.45 -3.31
C GLU A 27 -0.79 -9.96 -3.31
N PHE A 28 -0.09 -9.20 -2.47
CA PHE A 28 -0.14 -7.75 -2.50
C PHE A 28 0.75 -7.23 -3.63
N ARG A 29 0.16 -6.53 -4.60
CA ARG A 29 0.85 -5.99 -5.79
C ARG A 29 0.60 -4.50 -5.87
N ALA A 30 1.52 -3.70 -5.34
CA ALA A 30 1.34 -2.26 -5.22
C ALA A 30 2.38 -1.46 -6.01
N ALA A 31 2.11 -0.17 -6.15
CA ALA A 31 3.07 0.84 -6.52
C ALA A 31 2.92 2.07 -5.64
N TRP A 32 4.06 2.70 -5.30
CA TRP A 32 4.07 4.01 -4.65
C TRP A 32 3.83 5.12 -5.68
N VAL A 33 2.97 6.06 -5.29
CA VAL A 33 2.71 7.31 -6.01
C VAL A 33 3.20 8.46 -5.15
N ALA A 34 4.41 8.95 -5.42
CA ALA A 34 5.03 10.05 -4.71
C ALA A 34 4.55 11.40 -5.26
N THR A 35 4.06 12.27 -4.37
CA THR A 35 3.58 13.60 -4.72
C THR A 35 4.59 14.70 -4.42
N VAL A 36 5.50 14.44 -3.46
CA VAL A 36 6.61 15.36 -3.17
C VAL A 36 7.43 15.62 -4.42
N TYR A 37 7.72 16.88 -4.68
CA TYR A 37 8.41 17.33 -5.91
C TYR A 37 7.74 16.91 -7.22
N ASN A 38 6.47 16.52 -7.18
CA ASN A 38 5.72 16.03 -8.34
C ASN A 38 6.42 14.85 -9.05
N ILE A 39 6.95 13.90 -8.26
CA ILE A 39 7.72 12.76 -8.79
C ILE A 39 6.82 11.88 -9.68
N ASP A 40 5.66 11.46 -9.17
CA ASP A 40 4.74 10.60 -9.92
C ASP A 40 3.44 11.32 -10.27
N TRP A 41 2.83 12.03 -9.30
CA TRP A 41 1.54 12.69 -9.49
C TRP A 41 1.32 13.83 -8.48
N PRO A 42 0.68 14.97 -8.89
CA PRO A 42 0.50 15.38 -10.30
C PRO A 42 1.85 15.55 -11.00
N THR A 43 1.92 15.39 -12.31
CA THR A 43 3.20 15.46 -13.06
C THR A 43 3.88 16.82 -12.97
N LYS A 44 3.12 17.87 -12.61
CA LYS A 44 3.63 19.18 -12.22
C LYS A 44 2.60 19.94 -11.40
N ALA A 45 3.06 20.84 -10.55
CA ALA A 45 2.20 21.76 -9.83
C ALA A 45 1.47 22.73 -10.78
N GLY A 46 0.24 23.14 -10.40
CA GLY A 46 -0.54 24.12 -11.15
C GLY A 46 -1.29 23.56 -12.37
N LEU A 47 -1.40 22.24 -12.50
CA LEU A 47 -2.35 21.63 -13.43
C LEU A 47 -3.78 21.94 -13.01
N THR A 48 -4.72 22.01 -13.98
CA THR A 48 -6.14 22.16 -13.67
C THR A 48 -6.67 20.93 -12.91
N PRO A 49 -7.76 21.06 -12.15
CA PRO A 49 -8.37 19.91 -11.45
C PRO A 49 -8.71 18.75 -12.38
N GLU A 50 -9.17 19.07 -13.62
CA GLU A 50 -9.51 18.07 -14.65
C GLU A 50 -8.26 17.30 -15.09
N ALA A 51 -7.18 18.01 -15.40
CA ALA A 51 -5.92 17.40 -15.83
C ALA A 51 -5.32 16.51 -14.71
N GLN A 52 -5.36 16.95 -13.44
CA GLN A 52 -4.92 16.15 -12.30
C GLN A 52 -5.74 14.86 -12.17
N ARG A 53 -7.06 14.93 -12.33
CA ARG A 53 -7.95 13.76 -12.29
C ARG A 53 -7.69 12.82 -13.46
N GLU A 54 -7.52 13.33 -14.66
CA GLU A 54 -7.22 12.51 -15.86
C GLU A 54 -5.90 11.76 -15.72
N GLU A 55 -4.85 12.42 -15.22
CA GLU A 55 -3.57 11.76 -14.94
C GLU A 55 -3.74 10.61 -13.93
N LEU A 56 -4.47 10.83 -12.83
CA LEU A 56 -4.69 9.83 -11.80
C LEU A 56 -5.53 8.65 -12.31
N VAL A 57 -6.59 8.92 -13.06
CA VAL A 57 -7.40 7.89 -13.72
C VAL A 57 -6.55 7.03 -14.65
N LYS A 58 -5.72 7.64 -15.49
CA LYS A 58 -4.82 6.92 -16.40
C LYS A 58 -3.80 6.07 -15.62
N LEU A 59 -3.27 6.58 -14.50
CA LEU A 59 -2.37 5.85 -13.64
C LEU A 59 -3.05 4.58 -13.07
N PHE A 60 -4.27 4.71 -12.56
CA PHE A 60 -5.02 3.59 -11.99
C PHE A 60 -5.44 2.57 -13.06
N ASP A 61 -5.93 3.03 -14.22
CA ASP A 61 -6.26 2.14 -15.35
C ASP A 61 -5.04 1.31 -15.76
N THR A 62 -3.87 1.96 -15.90
CA THR A 62 -2.64 1.27 -16.26
C THR A 62 -2.18 0.31 -15.16
N SER A 63 -2.37 0.67 -13.89
CA SER A 63 -2.04 -0.20 -12.75
C SER A 63 -2.87 -1.49 -12.77
N VAL A 64 -4.18 -1.39 -12.97
CA VAL A 64 -5.06 -2.56 -13.11
C VAL A 64 -4.69 -3.40 -14.32
N GLN A 65 -4.46 -2.78 -15.49
CA GLN A 65 -4.01 -3.47 -16.70
C GLN A 65 -2.67 -4.19 -16.52
N THR A 66 -1.84 -3.69 -15.60
CA THR A 66 -0.58 -4.35 -15.23
C THR A 66 -0.80 -5.55 -14.31
N GLY A 67 -1.92 -5.63 -13.60
CA GLY A 67 -2.23 -6.66 -12.61
C GLY A 67 -1.90 -6.26 -11.17
N LEU A 68 -1.74 -4.95 -10.90
CA LEU A 68 -1.65 -4.41 -9.54
C LEU A 68 -3.04 -4.42 -8.89
N ASN A 69 -3.08 -4.49 -7.55
CA ASN A 69 -4.30 -4.51 -6.75
C ASN A 69 -4.29 -3.51 -5.59
N ALA A 70 -3.23 -2.70 -5.48
CA ALA A 70 -3.14 -1.64 -4.49
C ALA A 70 -2.30 -0.45 -4.99
N ILE A 71 -2.61 0.75 -4.47
CA ILE A 71 -1.87 1.98 -4.66
C ILE A 71 -1.48 2.55 -3.30
N ILE A 72 -0.24 2.99 -3.16
CA ILE A 72 0.25 3.70 -1.97
C ILE A 72 0.47 5.15 -2.36
N LEU A 73 -0.54 6.01 -2.12
CA LEU A 73 -0.56 7.41 -2.52
C LEU A 73 -0.04 8.33 -1.41
N GLN A 74 0.99 9.13 -1.70
CA GLN A 74 1.50 10.13 -0.76
C GLN A 74 0.51 11.29 -0.63
N VAL A 75 -0.10 11.43 0.56
CA VAL A 75 -1.13 12.42 0.84
C VAL A 75 -0.66 13.52 1.80
N ARG A 76 0.48 13.30 2.49
CA ARG A 76 1.11 14.25 3.42
C ARG A 76 2.62 14.27 3.21
N PRO A 77 3.13 15.01 2.24
CA PRO A 77 4.56 15.04 1.94
C PRO A 77 5.41 15.87 2.92
N ALA A 78 4.88 17.01 3.46
CA ALA A 78 5.68 17.93 4.28
C ALA A 78 4.81 18.81 5.20
N ALA A 79 4.05 18.21 6.11
CA ALA A 79 3.06 18.87 6.97
C ALA A 79 2.06 19.74 6.18
N ASP A 80 1.69 19.25 5.04
CA ASP A 80 0.73 19.79 4.08
C ASP A 80 -0.16 18.64 3.57
N ALA A 81 -1.31 18.94 3.01
CA ALA A 81 -2.32 17.95 2.69
C ALA A 81 -2.70 17.93 1.21
N LEU A 82 -2.86 16.71 0.65
CA LEU A 82 -3.52 16.47 -0.63
C LEU A 82 -4.99 16.04 -0.42
N TYR A 83 -5.62 16.57 0.60
CA TYR A 83 -7.02 16.36 0.97
C TYR A 83 -7.51 17.55 1.79
N GLN A 84 -8.81 17.70 1.93
CA GLN A 84 -9.38 18.75 2.77
C GLN A 84 -9.07 18.47 4.24
N SER A 85 -8.03 19.13 4.77
CA SER A 85 -7.57 18.97 6.15
C SER A 85 -8.05 20.09 7.06
N ALA A 86 -8.45 19.73 8.29
CA ALA A 86 -8.71 20.71 9.34
C ALA A 86 -7.42 21.18 10.06
N TYR A 87 -6.30 20.49 9.84
CA TYR A 87 -5.04 20.68 10.56
C TYR A 87 -3.96 21.36 9.73
N GLU A 88 -3.88 21.05 8.42
CA GLU A 88 -2.76 21.41 7.58
C GLU A 88 -3.22 22.07 6.28
N PRO A 89 -2.42 22.98 5.71
CA PRO A 89 -2.77 23.65 4.46
C PRO A 89 -2.72 22.69 3.27
N TRP A 90 -3.41 23.05 2.20
CA TRP A 90 -3.27 22.42 0.90
C TRP A 90 -1.81 22.39 0.44
N SER A 91 -1.37 21.26 -0.10
CA SER A 91 -0.01 21.08 -0.59
C SER A 91 0.28 21.95 -1.82
N PRO A 92 1.45 22.61 -1.88
CA PRO A 92 1.86 23.38 -3.06
C PRO A 92 2.08 22.51 -4.30
N TYR A 93 2.23 21.19 -4.14
CA TYR A 93 2.39 20.26 -5.26
C TYR A 93 1.12 20.12 -6.11
N LEU A 94 -0.05 20.57 -5.61
CA LEU A 94 -1.31 20.61 -6.36
C LEU A 94 -1.38 21.87 -7.24
N THR A 95 -1.28 23.05 -6.61
CA THR A 95 -1.60 24.33 -7.25
C THR A 95 -0.38 25.20 -7.57
N GLY A 96 0.80 24.82 -7.04
CA GLY A 96 2.00 25.67 -7.05
C GLY A 96 2.08 26.64 -5.87
N GLU A 97 1.00 26.77 -5.08
CA GLU A 97 0.93 27.67 -3.95
C GLU A 97 0.36 26.94 -2.72
N MET A 98 1.10 26.92 -1.60
CA MET A 98 0.65 26.29 -0.37
C MET A 98 -0.58 27.00 0.21
N GLY A 99 -1.60 26.23 0.57
CA GLY A 99 -2.86 26.71 1.14
C GLY A 99 -3.91 27.10 0.11
N ARG A 100 -3.57 27.14 -1.19
CA ARG A 100 -4.53 27.37 -2.27
C ARG A 100 -5.35 26.11 -2.53
N ASP A 101 -6.67 26.25 -2.43
CA ASP A 101 -7.63 25.16 -2.69
C ASP A 101 -7.53 24.72 -4.16
N PRO A 102 -7.34 23.42 -4.44
CA PRO A 102 -7.33 22.90 -5.81
C PRO A 102 -8.72 22.80 -6.44
N GLY A 103 -9.81 23.13 -5.74
CA GLY A 103 -11.19 23.08 -6.23
C GLY A 103 -11.82 21.67 -6.20
N TYR A 104 -11.18 20.71 -5.56
CA TYR A 104 -11.70 19.35 -5.31
C TYR A 104 -10.91 18.68 -4.19
N ASP A 105 -11.39 17.54 -3.69
CA ASP A 105 -10.64 16.70 -2.74
C ASP A 105 -9.89 15.59 -3.49
N PRO A 106 -8.54 15.69 -3.64
CA PRO A 106 -7.74 14.70 -4.35
C PRO A 106 -7.78 13.31 -3.74
N LEU A 107 -7.79 13.21 -2.41
CA LEU A 107 -7.80 11.91 -1.72
C LEU A 107 -9.15 11.22 -1.88
N GLU A 108 -10.26 11.93 -1.68
CA GLU A 108 -11.59 11.37 -1.88
C GLU A 108 -11.78 10.88 -3.32
N PHE A 109 -11.35 11.68 -4.30
CA PHE A 109 -11.38 11.29 -5.71
C PHE A 109 -10.52 10.04 -5.97
N ALA A 110 -9.30 9.99 -5.40
CA ALA A 110 -8.39 8.86 -5.55
C ALA A 110 -8.99 7.56 -4.98
N ILE A 111 -9.62 7.62 -3.79
CA ILE A 111 -10.28 6.48 -3.17
C ILE A 111 -11.41 5.94 -4.05
N GLN A 112 -12.29 6.83 -4.50
CA GLN A 112 -13.42 6.44 -5.36
C GLN A 112 -12.95 5.78 -6.66
N GLU A 113 -11.95 6.36 -7.33
CA GLU A 113 -11.43 5.82 -8.58
C GLU A 113 -10.61 4.54 -8.40
N ALA A 114 -9.89 4.39 -7.27
CA ALA A 114 -9.19 3.15 -6.92
C ALA A 114 -10.18 2.01 -6.66
N HIS A 115 -11.13 2.22 -5.75
CA HIS A 115 -12.12 1.21 -5.36
C HIS A 115 -12.99 0.78 -6.54
N ARG A 116 -13.44 1.72 -7.38
CA ARG A 116 -14.19 1.41 -8.60
C ARG A 116 -13.47 0.39 -9.50
N ARG A 117 -12.14 0.36 -9.43
CA ARG A 117 -11.26 -0.54 -10.20
C ARG A 117 -10.80 -1.78 -9.43
N GLY A 118 -11.27 -1.97 -8.21
CA GLY A 118 -10.82 -3.07 -7.34
C GLY A 118 -9.40 -2.90 -6.81
N LEU A 119 -8.89 -1.66 -6.74
CA LEU A 119 -7.62 -1.33 -6.11
C LEU A 119 -7.84 -0.89 -4.67
N GLU A 120 -7.04 -1.41 -3.73
CA GLU A 120 -6.90 -0.81 -2.41
C GLU A 120 -6.10 0.50 -2.50
N LEU A 121 -6.44 1.47 -1.64
CA LEU A 121 -5.71 2.73 -1.53
C LEU A 121 -5.16 2.91 -0.13
N HIS A 122 -3.83 2.92 -0.01
CA HIS A 122 -3.10 3.19 1.22
C HIS A 122 -2.61 4.63 1.20
N ALA A 123 -3.04 5.42 2.19
CA ALA A 123 -2.61 6.80 2.33
C ALA A 123 -1.21 6.87 2.94
N TRP A 124 -0.25 7.47 2.23
CA TRP A 124 1.13 7.59 2.66
C TRP A 124 1.42 8.96 3.26
N PHE A 125 1.92 8.96 4.49
CA PHE A 125 2.28 10.14 5.26
C PHE A 125 3.77 10.17 5.55
N ASN A 126 4.39 11.35 5.40
CA ASN A 126 5.66 11.62 6.05
C ASN A 126 5.35 12.24 7.43
N PRO A 127 5.67 11.57 8.55
CA PRO A 127 5.15 11.98 9.87
C PRO A 127 5.79 13.26 10.43
N PHE A 128 7.06 13.56 10.11
CA PHE A 128 7.80 14.61 10.78
C PHE A 128 8.43 15.66 9.88
N ARG A 129 8.51 15.45 8.56
CA ARG A 129 9.01 16.49 7.66
C ARG A 129 8.03 17.64 7.59
N ALA A 130 8.46 18.84 8.06
CA ALA A 130 7.66 20.04 7.99
C ALA A 130 7.93 20.83 6.70
N GLN A 131 9.15 20.83 6.21
CA GLN A 131 9.51 21.40 4.90
C GLN A 131 10.71 20.72 4.28
N THR A 132 10.69 20.62 2.94
CA THR A 132 11.82 20.11 2.15
C THR A 132 12.94 21.14 1.97
N ASN A 133 12.61 22.43 2.09
CA ASN A 133 13.57 23.53 2.10
C ASN A 133 13.04 24.68 2.95
N HIS A 134 13.81 25.09 3.98
CA HIS A 134 13.45 26.18 4.90
C HIS A 134 13.26 27.54 4.22
N LYS A 135 13.70 27.72 2.98
CA LYS A 135 13.52 28.95 2.20
C LYS A 135 12.17 29.00 1.46
N ASN A 136 11.44 27.89 1.38
CA ASN A 136 10.14 27.86 0.74
C ASN A 136 9.16 28.67 1.57
N LYS A 137 8.28 29.41 0.86
CA LYS A 137 7.16 30.09 1.54
C LYS A 137 6.15 29.06 2.03
N VAL A 138 5.59 29.29 3.20
CA VAL A 138 4.49 28.53 3.77
C VAL A 138 3.31 29.43 4.06
N SER A 139 2.11 28.89 4.03
CA SER A 139 0.89 29.62 4.41
C SER A 139 0.87 29.94 5.91
N SER A 140 0.08 30.93 6.31
CA SER A 140 0.01 31.40 7.70
C SER A 140 -0.45 30.31 8.68
N ASN A 141 -1.28 29.38 8.24
CA ASN A 141 -1.79 28.26 9.05
C ASN A 141 -0.87 27.02 9.04
N HIS A 142 0.27 27.06 8.37
CA HIS A 142 1.22 25.95 8.40
C HIS A 142 1.87 25.80 9.78
N ILE A 143 2.15 24.55 10.19
CA ILE A 143 2.70 24.21 11.52
C ILE A 143 4.00 24.97 11.87
N VAL A 144 4.80 25.28 10.87
CA VAL A 144 6.04 26.08 11.03
C VAL A 144 5.74 27.48 11.60
N ASN A 145 4.58 28.07 11.24
CA ASN A 145 4.14 29.39 11.72
C ASN A 145 3.30 29.28 13.00
N THR A 146 2.46 28.26 13.13
CA THR A 146 1.53 28.12 14.25
C THR A 146 2.16 27.50 15.48
N ARG A 147 3.18 26.65 15.30
CA ARG A 147 3.90 26.00 16.41
C ARG A 147 5.42 25.95 16.15
N PRO A 148 6.06 27.12 16.02
CA PRO A 148 7.49 27.21 15.76
C PRO A 148 8.35 26.54 16.85
N ASP A 149 7.84 26.41 18.07
CA ASP A 149 8.44 25.69 19.19
C ASP A 149 8.58 24.18 18.99
N TRP A 150 7.83 23.59 18.03
CA TRP A 150 7.94 22.18 17.66
C TRP A 150 8.89 21.93 16.48
N ILE A 151 9.43 23.02 15.89
CA ILE A 151 10.19 22.92 14.64
C ILE A 151 11.68 22.96 14.90
N LYS A 152 12.40 22.02 14.30
CA LYS A 152 13.86 21.97 14.28
C LYS A 152 14.38 22.20 12.87
N ARG A 153 15.34 23.10 12.70
CA ARG A 153 16.05 23.27 11.44
C ARG A 153 17.20 22.29 11.37
N TYR A 154 17.24 21.47 10.33
CA TYR A 154 18.29 20.49 10.06
C TYR A 154 18.79 20.61 8.63
N GLY A 155 19.95 21.26 8.45
CA GLY A 155 20.46 21.62 7.13
C GLY A 155 19.46 22.52 6.39
N ASN A 156 18.97 22.06 5.26
CA ASN A 156 17.95 22.75 4.47
C ASN A 156 16.51 22.44 4.92
N TYR A 157 16.30 21.38 5.72
CA TYR A 157 14.96 20.93 6.13
C TYR A 157 14.43 21.71 7.35
N LEU A 158 13.09 21.77 7.44
CA LEU A 158 12.40 21.99 8.71
C LEU A 158 11.71 20.68 9.10
N TRP A 159 11.80 20.35 10.37
CA TRP A 159 11.38 19.05 10.88
C TRP A 159 10.56 19.23 12.16
N LEU A 160 9.41 18.54 12.26
CA LEU A 160 8.72 18.39 13.53
C LEU A 160 9.61 17.57 14.46
N ASP A 161 9.81 18.05 15.67
CA ASP A 161 10.68 17.39 16.64
C ASP A 161 10.07 16.10 17.18
N PRO A 162 10.60 14.91 16.81
CA PRO A 162 10.10 13.66 17.36
C PRO A 162 10.33 13.53 18.87
N GLY A 163 11.23 14.34 19.44
CA GLY A 163 11.49 14.44 20.86
C GLY A 163 10.37 15.13 21.64
N ASN A 164 9.58 15.97 20.98
CA ASN A 164 8.46 16.66 21.58
C ASN A 164 7.19 15.78 21.57
N PRO A 165 6.63 15.39 22.74
CA PRO A 165 5.45 14.54 22.80
C PRO A 165 4.19 15.17 22.19
N GLU A 166 4.07 16.52 22.18
CA GLU A 166 2.93 17.21 21.58
C GLU A 166 3.02 17.17 20.04
N ALA A 167 4.23 17.34 19.47
CA ALA A 167 4.46 17.20 18.03
C ALA A 167 4.16 15.77 17.53
N ARG A 168 4.53 14.74 18.31
CA ARG A 168 4.15 13.35 17.99
C ARG A 168 2.63 13.14 18.00
N ARG A 169 1.94 13.62 19.05
CA ARG A 169 0.48 13.52 19.13
C ARG A 169 -0.20 14.24 17.97
N TYR A 170 0.27 15.42 17.61
CA TYR A 170 -0.23 16.15 16.45
C TYR A 170 -0.13 15.34 15.16
N SER A 171 1.04 14.74 14.87
CA SER A 171 1.18 13.88 13.69
C SER A 171 0.23 12.68 13.71
N ILE A 172 -0.01 12.07 14.87
CA ILE A 172 -1.01 10.99 15.03
C ILE A 172 -2.42 11.53 14.75
N GLN A 173 -2.79 12.68 15.30
CA GLN A 173 -4.11 13.29 15.08
C GLN A 173 -4.38 13.59 13.60
N VAL A 174 -3.39 14.10 12.88
CA VAL A 174 -3.50 14.35 11.42
C VAL A 174 -3.79 13.06 10.66
N MET A 175 -3.12 11.95 11.01
CA MET A 175 -3.36 10.65 10.37
C MET A 175 -4.72 10.07 10.75
N LEU A 176 -5.11 10.19 12.03
CA LEU A 176 -6.41 9.70 12.51
C LEU A 176 -7.58 10.46 11.88
N ASP A 177 -7.45 11.77 11.64
CA ASP A 177 -8.45 12.56 10.91
C ASP A 177 -8.73 11.95 9.52
N VAL A 178 -7.69 11.51 8.81
CA VAL A 178 -7.86 10.81 7.53
C VAL A 178 -8.49 9.43 7.73
N VAL A 179 -8.04 8.66 8.71
CA VAL A 179 -8.62 7.35 9.02
C VAL A 179 -10.11 7.46 9.32
N GLU A 180 -10.52 8.45 10.12
CA GLU A 180 -11.93 8.65 10.51
C GLU A 180 -12.81 9.05 9.32
N ARG A 181 -12.36 10.02 8.53
CA ARG A 181 -13.20 10.65 7.50
C ARG A 181 -13.18 9.97 6.15
N TYR A 182 -12.08 9.31 5.80
CA TYR A 182 -11.91 8.71 4.47
C TYR A 182 -12.00 7.18 4.51
N ASP A 183 -12.41 6.60 3.42
CA ASP A 183 -12.54 5.14 3.24
C ASP A 183 -11.24 4.54 2.68
N ILE A 184 -10.09 4.86 3.34
CA ILE A 184 -8.79 4.30 3.00
C ILE A 184 -8.66 2.85 3.48
N ASP A 185 -7.83 2.07 2.80
CA ASP A 185 -7.54 0.68 3.15
C ASP A 185 -6.33 0.55 4.07
N GLY A 186 -5.41 1.51 4.03
CA GLY A 186 -4.23 1.53 4.89
C GLY A 186 -3.65 2.90 5.12
N VAL A 187 -2.91 3.03 6.23
CA VAL A 187 -1.97 4.11 6.52
C VAL A 187 -0.57 3.59 6.27
N HIS A 188 0.20 4.31 5.47
CA HIS A 188 1.58 3.98 5.15
C HIS A 188 2.53 5.10 5.56
N MET A 189 3.69 4.74 6.08
CA MET A 189 4.79 5.67 6.36
C MET A 189 6.07 5.18 5.69
N ASP A 190 6.90 6.13 5.27
CA ASP A 190 8.25 5.86 4.79
C ASP A 190 9.28 5.74 5.95
N ASP A 191 10.55 5.97 5.69
CA ASP A 191 11.64 5.86 6.65
C ASP A 191 12.11 7.22 7.22
N TYR A 192 11.42 8.31 6.91
CA TYR A 192 11.78 9.67 7.33
C TYR A 192 11.25 10.02 8.74
N PHE A 193 11.67 9.26 9.76
CA PHE A 193 11.33 9.56 11.17
C PHE A 193 12.21 10.68 11.73
N TYR A 194 13.49 10.45 11.97
CA TYR A 194 14.50 11.52 11.99
C TYR A 194 15.01 11.73 10.57
N PRO A 195 15.51 12.94 10.23
CA PRO A 195 15.96 13.22 8.87
C PRO A 195 17.22 12.41 8.53
N TYR A 196 17.38 12.11 7.24
CA TYR A 196 18.63 11.55 6.75
C TYR A 196 19.82 12.44 7.12
N PRO A 197 20.99 11.86 7.42
CA PRO A 197 22.15 12.61 7.83
C PRO A 197 22.53 13.70 6.83
N PHE A 198 22.59 14.95 7.30
CA PHE A 198 23.07 16.07 6.48
C PHE A 198 24.58 16.15 6.60
N PRO A 199 25.34 16.22 5.49
CA PRO A 199 26.79 16.30 5.51
C PRO A 199 27.27 17.54 6.27
N ASN A 200 28.26 17.37 7.16
CA ASN A 200 28.93 18.46 7.85
C ASN A 200 30.35 18.03 8.14
N ASN A 201 31.27 18.44 7.27
CA ASN A 201 32.66 17.97 7.25
C ASN A 201 32.73 16.43 7.31
N ASP A 202 33.53 15.85 8.21
CA ASP A 202 33.70 14.40 8.35
C ASP A 202 32.61 13.69 9.14
N LYS A 203 31.65 14.42 9.71
CA LYS A 203 30.58 13.85 10.55
C LYS A 203 29.21 14.39 10.13
N PRO A 204 28.14 13.60 10.29
CA PRO A 204 26.78 14.12 10.12
C PRO A 204 26.48 15.29 11.07
N LEU A 205 25.72 16.27 10.58
CA LEU A 205 25.18 17.33 11.43
C LEU A 205 24.35 16.69 12.57
N PRO A 206 24.56 17.04 13.85
CA PRO A 206 23.71 16.56 14.93
C PRO A 206 22.30 17.15 14.80
N PHE A 207 21.28 16.31 15.04
CA PHE A 207 19.90 16.82 15.10
C PHE A 207 19.73 17.70 16.36
N PRO A 208 19.14 18.91 16.22
CA PRO A 208 19.17 19.93 17.27
C PRO A 208 17.99 19.79 18.25
N ASP A 209 17.88 18.66 18.96
CA ASP A 209 16.81 18.33 19.91
C ASP A 209 17.29 18.25 21.37
N MET A 210 18.44 18.89 21.69
CA MET A 210 18.97 18.83 23.06
C MET A 210 18.06 19.49 24.09
N ASP A 211 17.39 20.59 23.74
CA ASP A 211 16.39 21.25 24.57
C ASP A 211 15.19 20.32 24.89
N SER A 212 14.75 19.55 23.92
CA SER A 212 13.70 18.53 24.11
C SER A 212 14.21 17.36 24.96
N PHE A 213 15.48 16.96 24.77
CA PHE A 213 16.10 15.93 25.60
C PHE A 213 16.21 16.37 27.07
N GLU A 214 16.65 17.61 27.34
CA GLU A 214 16.70 18.15 28.69
C GLU A 214 15.35 18.18 29.37
N ARG A 215 14.30 18.53 28.63
CA ARG A 215 12.94 18.66 29.15
C ARG A 215 12.23 17.31 29.31
N PHE A 216 12.34 16.42 28.35
CA PHE A 216 11.55 15.20 28.26
C PHE A 216 12.39 13.91 28.32
N GLY A 217 13.71 14.01 28.11
CA GLY A 217 14.61 12.87 28.00
C GLY A 217 14.93 12.18 29.31
N ARG A 218 15.31 10.90 29.19
CA ARG A 218 15.90 10.13 30.28
C ARG A 218 16.94 9.19 29.70
N GLY A 219 17.99 8.92 30.44
CA GLY A 219 19.05 8.01 30.06
C GLY A 219 19.95 8.53 28.92
N LYS A 220 20.27 7.68 27.96
CA LYS A 220 21.16 8.02 26.83
C LYS A 220 20.37 8.62 25.67
N LEU A 221 20.86 9.74 25.12
CA LEU A 221 20.21 10.49 24.02
C LEU A 221 19.73 9.59 22.86
N ASN A 222 20.59 8.73 22.32
CA ASN A 222 20.24 7.88 21.19
C ASN A 222 19.15 6.83 21.51
N ASN A 223 19.12 6.36 22.77
CA ASN A 223 18.04 5.45 23.21
C ASN A 223 16.72 6.20 23.36
N TRP A 224 16.77 7.42 23.88
CA TRP A 224 15.60 8.28 23.99
C TRP A 224 15.02 8.64 22.62
N ARG A 225 15.84 8.99 21.65
CA ARG A 225 15.40 9.24 20.27
C ARG A 225 14.69 8.03 19.67
N ARG A 226 15.24 6.82 19.81
CA ARG A 226 14.57 5.58 19.37
C ARG A 226 13.26 5.36 20.10
N SER A 227 13.23 5.57 21.41
CA SER A 227 12.00 5.40 22.19
C SER A 227 10.89 6.37 21.75
N ASN A 228 11.24 7.59 21.32
CA ASN A 228 10.26 8.52 20.77
C ASN A 228 9.59 8.01 19.51
N ILE A 229 10.37 7.40 18.59
CA ILE A 229 9.82 6.80 17.38
C ILE A 229 9.08 5.50 17.69
N ASP A 230 9.60 4.66 18.59
CA ASP A 230 8.93 3.43 19.01
C ASP A 230 7.54 3.74 19.60
N ASN A 231 7.45 4.74 20.51
CA ASN A 231 6.19 5.15 21.11
C ASN A 231 5.23 5.72 20.04
N PHE A 232 5.73 6.54 19.12
CA PHE A 232 4.91 7.08 18.04
C PHE A 232 4.30 5.96 17.18
N VAL A 233 5.08 4.94 16.80
CA VAL A 233 4.60 3.81 15.99
C VAL A 233 3.60 2.95 16.77
N GLU A 234 3.89 2.66 18.05
CA GLU A 234 2.99 1.90 18.91
C GLU A 234 1.67 2.62 19.13
N ASP A 235 1.71 3.92 19.50
CA ASP A 235 0.53 4.74 19.77
C ASP A 235 -0.34 4.85 18.51
N LEU A 236 0.26 5.16 17.35
CA LEU A 236 -0.47 5.24 16.08
C LEU A 236 -1.16 3.91 15.74
N TYR A 237 -0.44 2.79 15.87
CA TYR A 237 -1.02 1.47 15.60
C TYR A 237 -2.22 1.19 16.51
N GLN A 238 -2.09 1.49 17.80
CA GLN A 238 -3.16 1.26 18.78
C GLN A 238 -4.38 2.14 18.51
N GLU A 239 -4.17 3.42 18.20
CA GLU A 239 -5.26 4.36 17.92
C GLU A 239 -6.01 3.99 16.63
N ILE A 240 -5.31 3.60 15.56
CA ILE A 240 -5.96 3.11 14.33
C ILE A 240 -6.77 1.84 14.63
N ARG A 241 -6.24 0.90 15.44
CA ARG A 241 -7.00 -0.33 15.83
C ARG A 241 -8.29 -0.01 16.59
N LYS A 242 -8.33 1.09 17.37
CA LYS A 242 -9.54 1.54 18.07
C LYS A 242 -10.53 2.21 17.14
N THR A 243 -10.04 3.01 16.19
CA THR A 243 -10.85 3.84 15.29
C THR A 243 -11.48 3.03 14.16
N LYS A 244 -10.65 2.39 13.32
CA LYS A 244 -11.06 1.51 12.22
C LYS A 244 -10.12 0.28 12.20
N PRO A 245 -10.46 -0.80 12.89
CA PRO A 245 -9.57 -1.94 13.08
C PRO A 245 -9.15 -2.65 11.78
N TRP A 246 -9.88 -2.44 10.69
CA TRP A 246 -9.59 -3.01 9.38
C TRP A 246 -8.61 -2.20 8.54
N VAL A 247 -8.33 -0.92 8.89
CA VAL A 247 -7.35 -0.10 8.16
C VAL A 247 -5.94 -0.57 8.49
N ASP A 248 -5.17 -0.97 7.48
CA ASP A 248 -3.82 -1.48 7.66
C ASP A 248 -2.83 -0.39 8.07
N VAL A 249 -1.85 -0.76 8.87
CA VAL A 249 -0.71 0.09 9.23
C VAL A 249 0.56 -0.50 8.64
N GLY A 250 1.16 0.22 7.69
CA GLY A 250 2.38 -0.18 7.00
C GLY A 250 3.52 0.81 7.16
N ILE A 251 4.74 0.30 7.16
CA ILE A 251 5.96 1.12 7.17
C ILE A 251 6.94 0.57 6.16
N SER A 252 7.53 1.46 5.34
CA SER A 252 8.65 1.12 4.44
C SER A 252 9.97 1.66 4.98
N PRO A 253 10.64 0.92 5.90
CA PRO A 253 11.92 1.31 6.44
C PRO A 253 13.04 1.16 5.40
N PHE A 254 14.17 1.80 5.63
CA PHE A 254 15.40 1.50 4.90
C PHE A 254 15.67 -0.01 4.91
N GLY A 255 16.02 -0.57 3.76
CA GLY A 255 16.05 -2.03 3.54
C GLY A 255 17.03 -2.79 4.43
N ILE A 256 18.06 -2.13 4.97
CA ILE A 256 19.02 -2.67 5.91
C ILE A 256 18.80 -2.05 7.28
N TRP A 257 18.36 -2.85 8.25
CA TRP A 257 18.10 -2.37 9.61
C TRP A 257 19.33 -1.75 10.28
N LYS A 258 20.49 -2.40 10.11
CA LYS A 258 21.77 -1.98 10.66
C LYS A 258 22.91 -2.56 9.84
N PRO A 259 24.02 -1.81 9.57
CA PRO A 259 25.21 -2.36 8.92
C PRO A 259 25.72 -3.62 9.64
N GLY A 260 26.09 -4.66 8.87
CA GLY A 260 26.51 -5.94 9.39
C GLY A 260 25.38 -6.89 9.83
N VAL A 261 24.11 -6.49 9.69
CA VAL A 261 22.95 -7.32 10.03
C VAL A 261 22.01 -7.45 8.83
N PRO A 262 21.81 -8.69 8.33
CA PRO A 262 22.48 -9.96 8.68
C PRO A 262 23.99 -9.95 8.43
N LYS A 263 24.72 -10.87 9.03
CA LYS A 263 26.21 -10.94 8.91
C LYS A 263 26.68 -10.83 7.46
N GLY A 264 27.65 -9.96 7.20
CA GLY A 264 28.19 -9.70 5.87
C GLY A 264 27.29 -8.78 5.01
N THR A 265 26.43 -7.99 5.65
CA THR A 265 25.69 -6.91 4.99
C THR A 265 26.42 -5.59 5.17
N GLU A 266 26.52 -4.83 4.10
CA GLU A 266 27.15 -3.51 4.06
C GLU A 266 26.10 -2.43 3.78
N ALA A 267 26.16 -1.33 4.49
CA ALA A 267 25.32 -0.17 4.26
C ALA A 267 26.05 1.12 4.56
N SER A 268 25.83 2.12 3.73
CA SER A 268 26.30 3.50 3.97
C SER A 268 25.48 4.23 5.03
N LEU A 269 24.25 3.76 5.28
CA LEU A 269 23.32 4.29 6.27
C LEU A 269 23.07 3.25 7.39
N ASP A 270 23.22 3.68 8.64
CA ASP A 270 22.75 2.95 9.81
C ASP A 270 21.39 3.51 10.24
N ALA A 271 20.30 2.92 9.73
CA ALA A 271 18.95 3.36 10.02
C ALA A 271 18.62 3.29 11.52
N TYR A 272 19.12 2.28 12.22
CA TYR A 272 18.93 2.12 13.67
C TYR A 272 19.59 3.26 14.47
N SER A 273 20.80 3.71 14.07
CA SER A 273 21.58 4.69 14.83
C SER A 273 21.41 6.13 14.36
N LEU A 274 21.04 6.35 13.09
CA LEU A 274 20.98 7.69 12.48
C LEU A 274 19.54 8.17 12.23
N LEU A 275 18.66 7.27 11.81
CA LEU A 275 17.22 7.56 11.69
C LEU A 275 16.44 7.21 12.96
N TYR A 276 17.12 6.57 13.93
CA TYR A 276 16.51 6.08 15.18
C TYR A 276 15.31 5.18 14.96
N ALA A 277 15.26 4.50 13.82
CA ALA A 277 14.17 3.63 13.36
C ALA A 277 14.49 2.17 13.70
N ASP A 278 13.87 1.65 14.78
CA ASP A 278 13.97 0.24 15.12
C ASP A 278 12.84 -0.59 14.50
N ALA A 279 12.80 -0.61 13.16
CA ALA A 279 11.78 -1.31 12.39
C ALA A 279 11.72 -2.82 12.67
N ARG A 280 12.85 -3.43 13.04
CA ARG A 280 12.90 -4.80 13.56
C ARG A 280 12.03 -4.98 14.79
N LYS A 281 12.11 -4.05 15.75
CA LYS A 281 11.31 -4.06 16.97
C LYS A 281 9.83 -3.94 16.66
N TRP A 282 9.45 -3.03 15.76
CA TRP A 282 8.05 -2.82 15.40
C TRP A 282 7.42 -4.07 14.77
N LEU A 283 8.13 -4.74 13.88
CA LEU A 283 7.72 -6.02 13.30
C LEU A 283 7.60 -7.11 14.37
N ARG A 284 8.60 -7.25 15.24
CA ARG A 284 8.60 -8.26 16.31
C ARG A 284 7.52 -8.05 17.37
N LYS A 285 7.15 -6.80 17.64
CA LYS A 285 6.06 -6.42 18.55
C LYS A 285 4.69 -6.53 17.88
N GLY A 286 4.64 -6.48 16.54
CA GLY A 286 3.41 -6.48 15.77
C GLY A 286 2.70 -5.13 15.79
N TRP A 287 3.46 -4.04 15.87
CA TRP A 287 2.97 -2.66 15.77
C TRP A 287 2.79 -2.19 14.32
N VAL A 288 2.77 -3.12 13.39
CA VAL A 288 2.46 -2.94 11.97
C VAL A 288 1.65 -4.12 11.48
N ASP A 289 0.83 -3.95 10.46
CA ASP A 289 0.17 -5.03 9.74
C ASP A 289 1.07 -5.54 8.61
N TYR A 290 1.81 -4.63 7.96
CA TYR A 290 2.86 -5.00 7.04
C TYR A 290 4.11 -4.13 7.21
N ILE A 291 5.27 -4.73 6.94
CA ILE A 291 6.52 -4.01 6.79
C ILE A 291 7.00 -4.15 5.34
N MET A 292 7.49 -3.04 4.79
CA MET A 292 7.86 -2.95 3.38
C MET A 292 9.31 -2.46 3.23
N PRO A 293 10.30 -3.27 3.66
CA PRO A 293 11.70 -2.85 3.61
C PRO A 293 12.09 -2.51 2.17
N GLN A 294 12.75 -1.37 1.97
CA GLN A 294 13.19 -0.85 0.67
C GLN A 294 14.40 -1.65 0.17
N LEU A 295 14.16 -2.83 -0.43
CA LEU A 295 15.21 -3.71 -0.94
C LEU A 295 15.63 -3.31 -2.36
N TYR A 296 16.18 -2.11 -2.49
CA TYR A 296 16.46 -1.47 -3.78
C TYR A 296 17.76 -1.95 -4.45
N TRP A 297 18.28 -3.11 -4.06
CA TRP A 297 19.49 -3.72 -4.64
C TRP A 297 19.14 -4.92 -5.51
N SER A 298 20.08 -5.30 -6.37
CA SER A 298 19.91 -6.48 -7.23
C SER A 298 20.06 -7.79 -6.44
N ILE A 299 19.61 -8.88 -7.06
CA ILE A 299 19.77 -10.24 -6.52
C ILE A 299 21.24 -10.54 -6.23
N ASP A 300 22.13 -10.17 -7.15
CA ASP A 300 23.56 -10.46 -7.09
C ASP A 300 24.39 -9.35 -6.44
N SER A 301 23.74 -8.37 -5.80
CA SER A 301 24.46 -7.27 -5.13
C SER A 301 25.39 -7.79 -4.03
N LYS A 302 26.66 -7.44 -4.12
CA LYS A 302 27.63 -7.73 -3.06
C LYS A 302 27.37 -6.83 -1.85
N GLY A 303 27.26 -7.41 -0.65
CA GLY A 303 26.97 -6.67 0.58
C GLY A 303 25.51 -6.31 0.80
N GLN A 304 24.65 -6.25 -0.26
CA GLN A 304 23.23 -5.92 -0.17
C GLN A 304 22.35 -6.90 -0.95
N SER A 305 22.68 -8.18 -0.94
CA SER A 305 21.96 -9.22 -1.67
C SER A 305 20.46 -9.24 -1.34
N PHE A 306 19.62 -9.04 -2.36
CA PHE A 306 18.16 -9.01 -2.22
C PHE A 306 17.61 -10.25 -1.49
N PRO A 307 17.90 -11.51 -1.90
CA PRO A 307 17.36 -12.69 -1.23
C PRO A 307 17.86 -12.83 0.21
N LYS A 308 19.08 -12.41 0.52
CA LYS A 308 19.64 -12.45 1.88
C LYS A 308 18.91 -11.49 2.81
N LEU A 309 18.66 -10.27 2.35
CA LEU A 309 17.94 -9.25 3.11
C LEU A 309 16.47 -9.65 3.30
N LEU A 310 15.81 -10.12 2.24
CA LEU A 310 14.42 -10.58 2.30
C LEU A 310 14.27 -11.72 3.31
N ASN A 311 15.13 -12.75 3.21
CA ASN A 311 15.07 -13.90 4.12
C ASN A 311 15.30 -13.48 5.58
N TRP A 312 16.17 -12.50 5.83
CA TRP A 312 16.37 -11.95 7.17
C TRP A 312 15.12 -11.26 7.70
N TRP A 313 14.49 -10.37 6.93
CA TRP A 313 13.27 -9.69 7.34
C TRP A 313 12.12 -10.68 7.63
N VAL A 314 11.95 -11.69 6.77
CA VAL A 314 10.97 -12.77 6.98
C VAL A 314 11.27 -13.54 8.27
N GLY A 315 12.55 -13.76 8.61
CA GLY A 315 12.98 -14.41 9.84
C GLY A 315 12.73 -13.60 11.12
N GLU A 316 12.66 -12.26 11.02
CA GLU A 316 12.45 -11.36 12.16
C GLU A 316 10.95 -11.16 12.52
N ASN A 317 10.05 -11.95 11.98
CA ASN A 317 8.59 -11.81 12.02
C ASN A 317 7.85 -12.84 12.89
N PRO A 318 8.01 -12.86 14.23
CA PRO A 318 7.33 -13.83 15.11
C PRO A 318 5.83 -13.63 15.26
N LYS A 319 5.31 -12.47 14.79
CA LYS A 319 3.88 -12.11 14.84
C LYS A 319 3.13 -12.43 13.54
N ASN A 320 3.81 -13.05 12.57
CA ASN A 320 3.26 -13.42 11.27
C ASN A 320 2.60 -12.25 10.52
N ARG A 321 3.16 -11.04 10.68
CA ARG A 321 2.76 -9.87 9.91
C ARG A 321 3.18 -10.03 8.46
N HIS A 322 2.66 -9.21 7.58
CA HIS A 322 3.11 -9.23 6.19
C HIS A 322 4.52 -8.62 6.05
N VAL A 323 5.37 -9.28 5.27
CA VAL A 323 6.69 -8.77 4.87
C VAL A 323 6.69 -8.67 3.35
N TRP A 324 6.47 -7.45 2.85
CA TRP A 324 6.31 -7.13 1.44
C TRP A 324 7.40 -6.13 1.02
N PRO A 325 8.53 -6.56 0.47
CA PRO A 325 9.61 -5.64 0.14
C PRO A 325 9.22 -4.63 -0.94
N GLY A 326 9.82 -3.44 -0.85
CA GLY A 326 9.90 -2.51 -1.95
C GLY A 326 10.96 -2.93 -2.96
N ILE A 327 10.64 -2.84 -4.24
CA ILE A 327 11.54 -3.15 -5.35
C ILE A 327 11.75 -1.92 -6.23
N ALA A 328 13.01 -1.66 -6.61
CA ALA A 328 13.39 -0.45 -7.35
C ALA A 328 13.21 -0.63 -8.87
N THR A 329 11.98 -0.47 -9.32
CA THR A 329 11.60 -0.56 -10.74
C THR A 329 12.15 0.62 -11.55
N ASP A 330 12.32 1.78 -10.92
CA ASP A 330 12.96 2.97 -11.47
C ASP A 330 14.42 2.76 -11.90
N ARG A 331 15.08 1.72 -11.32
CA ARG A 331 16.47 1.37 -11.66
C ARG A 331 16.58 0.39 -12.84
N VAL A 332 15.48 0.02 -13.46
CA VAL A 332 15.51 -0.75 -14.71
C VAL A 332 16.04 0.14 -15.84
N GLY A 333 17.16 -0.27 -16.43
CA GLY A 333 17.90 0.51 -17.42
C GLY A 333 19.10 -0.26 -17.95
N ASP A 334 20.18 0.43 -18.26
CA ASP A 334 21.36 -0.19 -18.90
C ASP A 334 22.09 -1.20 -17.99
N GLN A 335 22.02 -1.02 -16.67
CA GLN A 335 22.69 -1.88 -15.68
C GLN A 335 21.75 -2.91 -15.03
N ARG A 336 20.42 -2.80 -15.22
CA ARG A 336 19.42 -3.67 -14.61
C ARG A 336 18.32 -3.96 -15.60
N HIS A 337 18.25 -5.20 -16.08
CA HIS A 337 17.22 -5.64 -17.02
C HIS A 337 15.85 -5.75 -16.34
N ALA A 338 14.78 -5.58 -17.12
CA ALA A 338 13.40 -5.77 -16.64
C ALA A 338 13.15 -7.16 -16.01
N ALA A 339 13.85 -8.20 -16.48
CA ALA A 339 13.80 -9.55 -15.91
C ALA A 339 14.21 -9.61 -14.43
N GLU A 340 15.05 -8.68 -13.95
CA GLU A 340 15.40 -8.60 -12.54
C GLU A 340 14.16 -8.42 -11.65
N MET A 341 13.19 -7.60 -12.09
CA MET A 341 11.93 -7.39 -11.34
C MET A 341 11.11 -8.68 -11.28
N ALA A 342 10.96 -9.40 -12.39
CA ALA A 342 10.27 -10.68 -12.42
C ALA A 342 10.96 -11.73 -11.53
N ASN A 343 12.29 -11.76 -11.53
CA ASN A 343 13.09 -12.66 -10.69
C ASN A 343 12.98 -12.32 -9.21
N GLN A 344 13.00 -11.03 -8.84
CA GLN A 344 12.77 -10.59 -7.45
C GLN A 344 11.39 -10.99 -6.97
N ILE A 345 10.33 -10.81 -7.79
CA ILE A 345 8.96 -11.22 -7.44
C ILE A 345 8.87 -12.75 -7.27
N SER A 346 9.54 -13.52 -8.13
CA SER A 346 9.63 -14.98 -7.96
C SER A 346 10.30 -15.36 -6.63
N LEU A 347 11.38 -14.69 -6.25
CA LEU A 347 12.04 -14.90 -4.95
C LEU A 347 11.13 -14.51 -3.78
N ILE A 348 10.37 -13.43 -3.88
CA ILE A 348 9.39 -13.03 -2.86
C ILE A 348 8.35 -14.15 -2.68
N ARG A 349 7.79 -14.69 -3.76
CA ARG A 349 6.82 -15.80 -3.70
C ARG A 349 7.40 -17.04 -3.02
N ASN A 350 8.65 -17.34 -3.28
CA ASN A 350 9.33 -18.53 -2.75
C ASN A 350 9.80 -18.39 -1.29
N LEU A 351 10.19 -17.18 -0.88
CA LEU A 351 10.78 -16.93 0.45
C LEU A 351 9.75 -16.46 1.49
N SER A 352 8.58 -15.98 1.08
CA SER A 352 7.53 -15.55 2.00
C SER A 352 7.01 -16.71 2.82
N ARG A 353 6.94 -16.53 4.16
CA ARG A 353 6.34 -17.51 5.08
C ARG A 353 4.83 -17.35 5.27
N GLY A 354 4.27 -16.35 4.65
CA GLY A 354 2.85 -16.04 4.62
C GLY A 354 2.43 -15.75 3.19
N TYR A 355 1.55 -14.77 3.04
CA TYR A 355 1.18 -14.31 1.72
C TYR A 355 2.27 -13.42 1.13
N PRO A 356 2.69 -13.64 -0.13
CA PRO A 356 3.65 -12.79 -0.79
C PRO A 356 3.07 -11.40 -1.09
N GLY A 357 3.94 -10.45 -1.32
CA GLY A 357 3.57 -9.12 -1.77
C GLY A 357 4.81 -8.24 -1.95
N HIS A 358 4.63 -7.14 -2.66
CA HIS A 358 5.68 -6.15 -2.94
C HIS A 358 5.06 -4.84 -3.40
N SER A 359 5.89 -3.79 -3.42
CA SER A 359 5.54 -2.52 -4.04
C SER A 359 6.65 -2.05 -4.98
N HIS A 360 6.25 -1.53 -6.14
CA HIS A 360 7.16 -0.93 -7.12
C HIS A 360 7.51 0.51 -6.72
N TRP A 361 8.77 0.84 -6.67
CA TRP A 361 9.25 2.21 -6.64
C TRP A 361 9.65 2.62 -8.06
N SER A 362 8.95 3.52 -8.74
CA SER A 362 7.66 4.06 -8.36
C SER A 362 6.59 3.74 -9.42
N ALA A 363 5.39 4.27 -9.26
CA ALA A 363 4.28 4.08 -10.20
C ALA A 363 4.64 4.57 -11.61
N ASP A 364 5.37 5.69 -11.74
CA ASP A 364 5.83 6.24 -13.02
C ASP A 364 6.57 5.20 -13.87
N SER A 365 7.48 4.44 -13.24
CA SER A 365 8.27 3.41 -13.95
C SER A 365 7.42 2.28 -14.51
N VAL A 366 6.31 1.94 -13.82
CA VAL A 366 5.36 0.91 -14.27
C VAL A 366 4.43 1.48 -15.33
N VAL A 367 3.85 2.66 -15.09
CA VAL A 367 2.87 3.29 -15.98
C VAL A 367 3.49 3.63 -17.33
N ASN A 368 4.70 4.17 -17.35
CA ASN A 368 5.41 4.54 -18.55
C ASN A 368 6.18 3.37 -19.20
N ASP A 369 6.01 2.14 -18.68
CA ASP A 369 6.63 0.93 -19.22
C ASP A 369 8.15 1.03 -19.38
N GLN A 370 8.82 1.53 -18.34
CA GLN A 370 10.26 1.79 -18.36
C GLN A 370 11.04 0.55 -18.87
N ARG A 371 11.72 0.71 -20.01
CA ARG A 371 12.45 -0.40 -20.67
C ARG A 371 11.65 -1.68 -20.84
N GLY A 372 10.33 -1.60 -21.01
CA GLY A 372 9.43 -2.74 -21.24
C GLY A 372 9.12 -3.58 -19.99
N VAL A 373 9.37 -3.06 -18.79
CA VAL A 373 9.15 -3.81 -17.53
C VAL A 373 7.69 -4.19 -17.34
N ARG A 374 6.74 -3.28 -17.61
CA ARG A 374 5.32 -3.56 -17.50
C ARG A 374 4.88 -4.69 -18.42
N LYS A 375 5.23 -4.58 -19.71
CA LYS A 375 4.92 -5.62 -20.70
C LYS A 375 5.49 -6.98 -20.33
N LEU A 376 6.71 -7.00 -19.76
CA LEU A 376 7.30 -8.25 -19.28
C LEU A 376 6.51 -8.82 -18.11
N LEU A 377 6.19 -8.00 -17.10
CA LEU A 377 5.45 -8.45 -15.90
C LEU A 377 4.06 -9.00 -16.27
N VAL A 378 3.31 -8.30 -17.11
CA VAL A 378 1.99 -8.76 -17.59
C VAL A 378 2.11 -10.12 -18.30
N ARG A 379 3.12 -10.28 -19.16
CA ARG A 379 3.29 -11.51 -19.95
C ARG A 379 3.79 -12.69 -19.12
N THR A 380 4.55 -12.47 -18.03
CA THR A 380 5.26 -13.56 -17.33
C THR A 380 4.87 -13.71 -15.86
N THR A 381 4.65 -12.61 -15.16
CA THR A 381 4.57 -12.59 -13.70
C THR A 381 3.15 -12.40 -13.18
N TYR A 382 2.36 -11.56 -13.84
CA TYR A 382 1.00 -11.18 -13.45
C TYR A 382 -0.08 -11.75 -14.41
N GLN A 383 0.15 -12.93 -14.95
CA GLN A 383 -0.76 -13.59 -15.89
C GLN A 383 -2.14 -13.91 -15.29
N SER A 384 -2.22 -14.04 -13.97
CA SER A 384 -3.47 -14.29 -13.26
C SER A 384 -3.75 -13.17 -12.27
N PRO A 385 -5.01 -12.76 -12.09
CA PRO A 385 -5.39 -11.81 -11.07
C PRO A 385 -5.06 -12.35 -9.67
N ALA A 386 -4.77 -11.44 -8.74
CA ALA A 386 -4.56 -11.76 -7.35
C ALA A 386 -5.40 -10.82 -6.48
N LEU A 387 -5.91 -11.33 -5.38
CA LEU A 387 -6.55 -10.54 -4.35
C LEU A 387 -5.53 -10.15 -3.29
N THR A 388 -5.76 -9.02 -2.62
CA THR A 388 -4.98 -8.63 -1.45
C THR A 388 -5.07 -9.67 -0.35
N PRO A 389 -3.97 -9.92 0.38
CA PRO A 389 -3.94 -10.94 1.42
C PRO A 389 -4.75 -10.58 2.66
N PRO A 390 -5.41 -11.55 3.33
CA PRO A 390 -6.14 -11.30 4.56
C PRO A 390 -5.20 -11.13 5.77
N ASN A 391 -5.59 -10.27 6.69
CA ASN A 391 -4.93 -10.06 7.97
C ASN A 391 -5.32 -11.15 8.99
N ARG A 392 -4.58 -12.24 9.03
CA ARG A 392 -4.87 -13.42 9.88
C ARG A 392 -4.81 -13.16 11.39
N TRP A 393 -4.17 -12.08 11.83
CA TRP A 393 -4.08 -11.67 13.25
C TRP A 393 -5.27 -10.82 13.69
N GLN A 394 -6.09 -10.34 12.74
CA GLN A 394 -7.32 -9.62 13.05
C GLN A 394 -8.48 -10.60 13.20
N LYS A 395 -9.24 -10.43 14.28
CA LYS A 395 -10.48 -11.18 14.48
C LYS A 395 -11.59 -10.54 13.66
N ALA A 396 -11.77 -11.02 12.44
CA ALA A 396 -12.83 -10.53 11.58
C ALA A 396 -13.81 -11.67 11.24
N LYS A 397 -15.08 -11.33 11.13
CA LYS A 397 -16.12 -12.24 10.65
C LYS A 397 -15.92 -12.45 9.15
N LYS A 398 -16.05 -13.68 8.70
CA LYS A 398 -16.09 -14.01 7.28
C LYS A 398 -17.38 -13.43 6.69
N PRO A 399 -17.32 -12.69 5.57
CA PRO A 399 -18.53 -12.22 4.88
C PRO A 399 -19.44 -13.37 4.49
N GLU A 400 -20.74 -13.11 4.44
CA GLU A 400 -21.72 -14.05 3.92
C GLU A 400 -21.60 -14.16 2.39
N ALA A 401 -22.01 -15.29 1.83
CA ALA A 401 -22.09 -15.43 0.39
C ALA A 401 -23.10 -14.39 -0.15
N PRO A 402 -22.75 -13.64 -1.21
CA PRO A 402 -23.64 -12.60 -1.73
C PRO A 402 -24.91 -13.20 -2.33
N THR A 403 -26.02 -12.48 -2.22
CA THR A 403 -27.20 -12.73 -3.02
C THR A 403 -27.21 -11.82 -4.23
N PHE A 404 -27.53 -12.37 -5.39
CA PHE A 404 -27.61 -11.60 -6.62
C PHE A 404 -28.72 -12.08 -7.54
N VAL A 405 -29.12 -11.21 -8.46
CA VAL A 405 -30.10 -11.50 -9.51
C VAL A 405 -29.49 -11.16 -10.85
N LEU A 406 -29.62 -12.06 -11.81
CA LEU A 406 -29.26 -11.86 -13.21
C LEU A 406 -30.53 -11.61 -14.04
N THR A 407 -30.51 -10.56 -14.85
CA THR A 407 -31.59 -10.26 -15.78
C THR A 407 -31.00 -9.95 -17.16
N PRO A 408 -31.61 -10.45 -18.27
CA PRO A 408 -31.17 -10.07 -19.61
C PRO A 408 -31.20 -8.56 -19.81
N SER A 409 -30.16 -8.02 -20.50
CA SER A 409 -30.03 -6.62 -20.82
C SER A 409 -29.33 -6.45 -22.17
N GLY A 410 -30.07 -6.61 -23.27
CA GLY A 410 -29.49 -6.66 -24.63
C GLY A 410 -28.55 -7.86 -24.78
N GLU A 411 -27.34 -7.63 -25.23
CA GLU A 411 -26.29 -8.66 -25.41
C GLU A 411 -25.55 -9.00 -24.11
N THR A 412 -25.95 -8.45 -22.96
CA THR A 412 -25.33 -8.67 -21.66
C THR A 412 -26.33 -9.12 -20.62
N LEU A 413 -25.85 -9.53 -19.44
CA LEU A 413 -26.65 -9.79 -18.26
C LEU A 413 -26.44 -8.64 -17.26
N SER A 414 -27.53 -8.14 -16.70
CA SER A 414 -27.47 -7.20 -15.58
C SER A 414 -27.42 -7.98 -14.27
N LEU A 415 -26.25 -7.93 -13.61
CA LEU A 415 -26.01 -8.49 -12.29
C LEU A 415 -26.36 -7.43 -11.24
N ARG A 416 -27.34 -7.71 -10.37
CA ARG A 416 -27.67 -6.88 -9.22
C ARG A 416 -27.24 -7.57 -7.93
N LEU A 417 -26.53 -6.82 -7.09
CA LEU A 417 -25.92 -7.27 -5.83
C LEU A 417 -26.61 -6.59 -4.65
N ALA A 418 -26.91 -7.35 -3.61
CA ALA A 418 -27.38 -6.81 -2.35
C ALA A 418 -26.20 -6.19 -1.58
N HIS A 419 -26.39 -4.99 -1.05
CA HIS A 419 -25.38 -4.30 -0.23
C HIS A 419 -25.06 -5.09 1.05
N GLN A 420 -23.77 -5.08 1.44
CA GLN A 420 -23.27 -5.63 2.69
C GLN A 420 -22.22 -4.66 3.27
N ASP A 421 -22.41 -4.19 4.48
CA ASP A 421 -21.57 -3.16 5.11
C ASP A 421 -20.10 -3.58 5.33
N ASP A 422 -19.83 -4.87 5.57
CA ASP A 422 -18.50 -5.41 5.87
C ASP A 422 -17.74 -5.85 4.61
N VAL A 423 -18.22 -5.48 3.42
CA VAL A 423 -17.64 -5.91 2.13
C VAL A 423 -16.92 -4.74 1.47
N ARG A 424 -15.65 -4.96 1.12
CA ARG A 424 -14.84 -4.00 0.35
C ARG A 424 -15.10 -4.13 -1.15
N PHE A 425 -15.01 -5.35 -1.65
CA PHE A 425 -15.14 -5.62 -3.08
C PHE A 425 -16.04 -6.82 -3.37
N TRP A 426 -16.72 -6.77 -4.51
CA TRP A 426 -17.28 -7.93 -5.15
C TRP A 426 -16.24 -8.56 -6.06
N VAL A 427 -16.04 -9.87 -5.93
CA VAL A 427 -15.20 -10.67 -6.81
C VAL A 427 -16.11 -11.48 -7.72
N ILE A 428 -16.16 -11.12 -8.99
CA ILE A 428 -17.02 -11.73 -10.01
C ILE A 428 -16.15 -12.59 -10.91
N GLN A 429 -16.44 -13.89 -10.97
CA GLN A 429 -15.76 -14.84 -11.85
C GLN A 429 -16.78 -15.37 -12.86
N SER A 430 -16.45 -15.28 -14.14
CA SER A 430 -17.30 -15.72 -15.23
C SER A 430 -16.61 -16.81 -16.05
N LYS A 431 -17.29 -17.93 -16.32
CA LYS A 431 -16.79 -19.04 -17.12
C LYS A 431 -17.38 -18.96 -18.53
N THR A 432 -16.49 -18.90 -19.52
CA THR A 432 -16.78 -18.99 -20.95
C THR A 432 -15.99 -20.15 -21.58
N ASP A 433 -16.14 -20.36 -22.87
CA ASP A 433 -15.33 -21.34 -23.63
C ASP A 433 -13.83 -21.07 -23.50
N GLU A 434 -13.43 -19.80 -23.28
CA GLU A 434 -12.02 -19.39 -23.08
C GLU A 434 -11.51 -19.67 -21.65
N GLY A 435 -12.39 -20.13 -20.74
CA GLY A 435 -12.08 -20.39 -19.34
C GLY A 435 -12.66 -19.37 -18.38
N TRP A 436 -12.12 -19.32 -17.16
CA TRP A 436 -12.55 -18.40 -16.11
C TRP A 436 -11.87 -17.03 -16.21
N SER A 437 -12.66 -15.97 -16.25
CA SER A 437 -12.20 -14.59 -16.06
C SER A 437 -12.58 -14.08 -14.68
N THR A 438 -11.88 -13.06 -14.19
CA THR A 438 -12.13 -12.45 -12.87
C THR A 438 -12.15 -10.94 -12.98
N SER A 439 -13.16 -10.32 -12.35
CA SER A 439 -13.26 -8.88 -12.13
C SER A 439 -13.44 -8.59 -10.64
N VAL A 440 -12.78 -7.55 -10.16
CA VAL A 440 -12.92 -7.04 -8.79
C VAL A 440 -13.48 -5.62 -8.88
N ILE A 441 -14.55 -5.35 -8.18
CA ILE A 441 -15.26 -4.07 -8.23
C ILE A 441 -15.67 -3.61 -6.84
N ASP A 442 -15.86 -2.31 -6.67
CA ASP A 442 -16.35 -1.70 -5.44
C ASP A 442 -17.68 -2.32 -4.99
N SER A 443 -17.80 -2.66 -3.72
CA SER A 443 -19.05 -3.20 -3.13
C SER A 443 -20.21 -2.21 -3.15
N LYS A 444 -19.95 -0.92 -3.27
CA LYS A 444 -20.95 0.14 -3.43
C LYS A 444 -21.66 0.08 -4.79
N VAL A 445 -21.06 -0.60 -5.77
CA VAL A 445 -21.68 -0.82 -7.09
C VAL A 445 -22.67 -1.96 -7.00
N GLN A 446 -23.97 -1.61 -7.03
CA GLN A 446 -25.06 -2.56 -6.90
C GLN A 446 -25.52 -3.18 -8.24
N LYS A 447 -25.11 -2.61 -9.37
CA LYS A 447 -25.52 -3.08 -10.70
C LYS A 447 -24.32 -3.11 -11.64
N VAL A 448 -24.03 -4.28 -12.20
CA VAL A 448 -22.92 -4.54 -13.10
C VAL A 448 -23.40 -5.22 -14.37
N SER A 449 -22.88 -4.81 -15.51
CA SER A 449 -23.08 -5.52 -16.78
C SER A 449 -22.03 -6.62 -16.91
N VAL A 450 -22.47 -7.86 -17.10
CA VAL A 450 -21.60 -9.02 -17.33
C VAL A 450 -21.95 -9.68 -18.66
N LYS A 451 -20.96 -10.23 -19.33
CA LYS A 451 -21.21 -11.01 -20.54
C LYS A 451 -21.92 -12.32 -20.21
N PRO A 452 -22.78 -12.86 -21.09
CA PRO A 452 -23.30 -14.22 -20.96
C PRO A 452 -22.15 -15.23 -20.76
N ALA A 453 -22.35 -16.17 -19.85
CA ALA A 453 -21.32 -17.13 -19.45
C ALA A 453 -21.99 -18.43 -18.99
N GLU A 454 -21.32 -19.58 -19.17
CA GLU A 454 -21.78 -20.89 -18.68
C GLU A 454 -22.02 -20.89 -17.16
N ALA A 455 -21.23 -20.13 -16.42
CA ALA A 455 -21.39 -19.91 -15.00
C ALA A 455 -20.88 -18.54 -14.59
N ILE A 456 -21.57 -17.94 -13.60
CA ILE A 456 -21.15 -16.70 -12.94
C ILE A 456 -21.10 -16.99 -11.44
N ALA A 457 -19.93 -16.77 -10.84
CA ALA A 457 -19.72 -16.91 -9.42
C ALA A 457 -19.38 -15.54 -8.81
N VAL A 458 -20.03 -15.19 -7.72
CA VAL A 458 -19.79 -13.93 -7.01
C VAL A 458 -19.39 -14.23 -5.58
N SER A 459 -18.29 -13.63 -5.15
CA SER A 459 -17.82 -13.69 -3.75
C SER A 459 -17.70 -12.28 -3.17
N ALA A 460 -17.92 -12.15 -1.88
CA ALA A 460 -17.72 -10.94 -1.12
C ALA A 460 -16.29 -10.93 -0.52
N LEU A 461 -15.49 -9.95 -0.84
CA LEU A 461 -14.19 -9.68 -0.20
C LEU A 461 -14.40 -8.67 0.92
N GLY A 462 -14.25 -9.11 2.17
CA GLY A 462 -14.44 -8.27 3.35
C GLY A 462 -13.33 -7.25 3.54
N LEU A 463 -13.59 -6.26 4.40
CA LEU A 463 -12.65 -5.18 4.75
C LEU A 463 -11.27 -5.66 5.26
N THR A 464 -11.17 -6.89 5.76
CA THR A 464 -9.92 -7.51 6.24
C THR A 464 -9.33 -8.52 5.25
N GLY A 465 -9.74 -8.48 3.99
CA GLY A 465 -9.26 -9.38 2.94
C GLY A 465 -9.82 -10.80 3.00
N ILE A 466 -10.75 -11.12 3.90
CA ILE A 466 -11.38 -12.44 3.98
C ILE A 466 -12.44 -12.58 2.89
N LEU A 467 -12.37 -13.67 2.11
CA LEU A 467 -13.30 -13.94 1.01
C LEU A 467 -14.44 -14.85 1.50
N SER A 468 -15.68 -14.52 1.10
CA SER A 468 -16.86 -15.38 1.33
C SER A 468 -16.78 -16.69 0.53
N LYS A 469 -17.72 -17.61 0.77
CA LYS A 469 -18.04 -18.64 -0.23
C LYS A 469 -18.66 -17.96 -1.46
N PRO A 470 -18.43 -18.48 -2.69
CA PRO A 470 -19.11 -17.96 -3.87
C PRO A 470 -20.60 -18.33 -3.87
N ALA A 471 -21.43 -17.40 -4.30
CA ALA A 471 -22.75 -17.70 -4.82
C ALA A 471 -22.61 -17.96 -6.32
N ILE A 472 -23.17 -19.07 -6.83
CA ILE A 472 -22.94 -19.53 -8.20
C ILE A 472 -24.27 -19.66 -8.94
N TYR A 473 -24.35 -19.00 -10.10
CA TYR A 473 -25.32 -19.23 -11.15
C TYR A 473 -24.69 -20.07 -12.25
N SER A 474 -25.39 -21.08 -12.73
CA SER A 474 -25.02 -21.88 -13.91
C SER A 474 -26.29 -22.18 -14.70
N GLU A 475 -26.22 -22.02 -16.01
CA GLU A 475 -27.26 -22.45 -16.92
C GLU A 475 -27.43 -23.97 -16.93
#